data_33e3a85435ad3be9eec0bfa6ab48b21d
#
_entry.id   33e3a85435ad3be9eec0bfa6ab48b21d
#
_cell.length_a   1.000
_cell.length_b   1.000
_cell.length_c   1.000
_cell.angle_alpha   90.00
_cell.angle_beta   90.00
_cell.angle_gamma   90.00
#
_symmetry.space_group_name_H-M   'P 1'
#
loop_
_entity.id
_entity.type
_entity.pdbx_description
1 polymer ?
#
loop_
_entity_poly.entity_id
_entity_poly.type
_entity_poly.pdbx_seq_one_letter_code
_entity_poly.pdbx_strand_id
1 'polypeptide(L)'
;LMLSSGYLFADDIPVIVISPGKTVQSLGTVGSSVDVFTSETINESSHFSLAHIIDDNSTSTNLFQMGGYGSNIGIQLRGLEKRYSTVYVDGVKMLDPSSSDGSFYLENIMKNGVDRVEILKGTHSSLYGSNAIGGAINIFTKKGREGNHSNWEIESGSRNTKNILYSADGANDKYNYYVGLN
;
A
#
# COMPACT_ATOMS: atom_id res chain seq x y z
N LEU A 1 -26.93 45.43 3.30
CA LEU A 1 -26.60 44.28 2.43
C LEU A 1 -25.92 43.22 3.31
N MET A 2 -26.66 42.20 3.74
CA MET A 2 -26.12 41.08 4.50
C MET A 2 -25.59 40.04 3.50
N LEU A 3 -24.28 39.81 3.46
CA LEU A 3 -23.69 38.67 2.77
C LEU A 3 -23.83 37.41 3.65
N SER A 4 -24.70 36.51 3.26
CA SER A 4 -24.79 35.17 3.81
C SER A 4 -23.61 34.35 3.28
N SER A 5 -22.64 34.06 4.13
CA SER A 5 -21.56 33.10 3.88
C SER A 5 -22.16 31.69 3.96
N GLY A 6 -22.41 31.09 2.81
CA GLY A 6 -22.75 29.70 2.73
C GLY A 6 -21.52 28.84 3.02
N TYR A 7 -21.55 28.07 4.11
CA TYR A 7 -20.58 27.02 4.38
C TYR A 7 -20.84 25.89 3.38
N LEU A 8 -19.95 25.73 2.41
CA LEU A 8 -19.85 24.51 1.63
C LEU A 8 -19.31 23.41 2.56
N PHE A 9 -20.20 22.55 3.02
CA PHE A 9 -19.76 21.28 3.59
C PHE A 9 -19.20 20.48 2.41
N ALA A 10 -17.88 20.26 2.38
CA ALA A 10 -17.31 19.23 1.54
C ALA A 10 -17.92 17.90 2.03
N ASP A 11 -18.68 17.24 1.17
CA ASP A 11 -19.13 15.87 1.41
C ASP A 11 -17.85 15.01 1.53
N ASP A 12 -17.62 14.55 2.77
CA ASP A 12 -16.47 13.70 3.07
C ASP A 12 -16.72 12.36 2.38
N ILE A 13 -16.08 12.15 1.23
CA ILE A 13 -16.21 10.90 0.47
C ILE A 13 -15.71 9.78 1.39
N PRO A 14 -16.55 8.81 1.79
CA PRO A 14 -16.15 7.81 2.76
C PRO A 14 -15.01 6.95 2.17
N VAL A 15 -13.91 6.85 2.90
CA VAL A 15 -12.82 5.93 2.56
C VAL A 15 -13.35 4.51 2.64
N ILE A 16 -13.26 3.79 1.53
CA ILE A 16 -13.75 2.42 1.40
C ILE A 16 -12.58 1.47 1.64
N VAL A 17 -12.76 0.48 2.50
CA VAL A 17 -11.77 -0.55 2.83
C VAL A 17 -12.31 -1.95 2.55
N ILE A 18 -11.42 -2.87 2.23
CA ILE A 18 -11.76 -4.26 1.90
C ILE A 18 -11.21 -5.21 2.97
N SER A 19 -10.06 -4.89 3.55
CA SER A 19 -9.31 -5.78 4.43
C SER A 19 -10.08 -6.32 5.64
N PRO A 20 -10.88 -5.52 6.37
CA PRO A 20 -11.45 -5.99 7.64
C PRO A 20 -12.38 -7.18 7.52
N GLY A 21 -13.13 -7.28 6.42
CA GLY A 21 -14.09 -8.37 6.20
C GLY A 21 -13.91 -9.09 4.88
N LYS A 22 -12.85 -8.77 4.10
CA LYS A 22 -12.69 -9.19 2.69
C LYS A 22 -13.87 -8.78 1.80
N THR A 23 -14.60 -7.77 2.23
CA THR A 23 -15.73 -7.16 1.53
C THR A 23 -15.61 -5.65 1.60
N VAL A 24 -16.19 -4.98 0.62
CA VAL A 24 -16.19 -3.52 0.55
C VAL A 24 -16.98 -2.94 1.71
N GLN A 25 -16.35 -2.11 2.54
CA GLN A 25 -16.95 -1.46 3.71
C GLN A 25 -16.47 -0.01 3.82
N SER A 26 -17.26 0.85 4.43
CA SER A 26 -16.80 2.20 4.80
C SER A 26 -15.89 2.12 6.02
N LEU A 27 -14.75 2.82 5.99
CA LEU A 27 -13.78 2.85 7.10
C LEU A 27 -14.45 3.26 8.42
N GLY A 28 -15.40 4.20 8.39
CA GLY A 28 -16.11 4.66 9.57
C GLY A 28 -17.04 3.62 10.23
N THR A 29 -17.36 2.53 9.53
CA THR A 29 -18.24 1.44 10.06
C THR A 29 -17.46 0.21 10.49
N VAL A 30 -16.14 0.20 10.28
CA VAL A 30 -15.28 -0.93 10.59
C VAL A 30 -14.89 -0.91 12.07
N GLY A 31 -15.15 -2.01 12.77
CA GLY A 31 -14.77 -2.20 14.17
C GLY A 31 -13.27 -2.51 14.40
N SER A 32 -12.48 -2.63 13.36
CA SER A 32 -11.04 -2.92 13.40
C SER A 32 -10.23 -1.66 13.14
N SER A 33 -9.05 -1.55 13.78
CA SER A 33 -8.12 -0.46 13.48
C SER A 33 -7.42 -0.73 12.15
N VAL A 34 -7.63 0.16 11.18
CA VAL A 34 -7.08 0.07 9.82
C VAL A 34 -6.39 1.38 9.46
N ASP A 35 -5.15 1.30 8.96
CA ASP A 35 -4.52 2.42 8.26
C ASP A 35 -4.73 2.23 6.76
N VAL A 36 -5.08 3.30 6.07
CA VAL A 36 -5.28 3.30 4.61
C VAL A 36 -4.36 4.33 3.99
N PHE A 37 -3.53 3.88 3.08
CA PHE A 37 -2.70 4.76 2.24
C PHE A 37 -3.26 4.73 0.84
N THR A 38 -3.80 5.85 0.41
CA THR A 38 -4.38 6.01 -0.92
C THR A 38 -3.31 6.19 -1.98
N SER A 39 -3.69 6.04 -3.24
CA SER A 39 -2.82 6.32 -4.40
C SER A 39 -2.19 7.71 -4.34
N GLU A 40 -2.93 8.70 -3.84
CA GLU A 40 -2.45 10.08 -3.66
C GLU A 40 -1.30 10.13 -2.64
N THR A 41 -1.51 9.62 -1.42
CA THR A 41 -0.47 9.54 -0.37
C THR A 41 0.78 8.80 -0.85
N ILE A 42 0.60 7.70 -1.60
CA ILE A 42 1.70 6.90 -2.12
C ILE A 42 2.49 7.67 -3.19
N ASN A 43 1.80 8.36 -4.11
CA ASN A 43 2.44 9.09 -5.20
C ASN A 43 3.15 10.35 -4.70
N GLU A 44 2.64 11.05 -3.69
CA GLU A 44 3.24 12.24 -3.09
C GLU A 44 4.52 11.94 -2.29
N SER A 45 4.72 10.68 -1.89
CA SER A 45 5.92 10.30 -1.14
C SER A 45 7.19 10.43 -1.99
N SER A 46 8.25 10.93 -1.36
CA SER A 46 9.60 11.00 -1.95
C SER A 46 10.30 9.63 -1.98
N HIS A 47 9.76 8.63 -1.32
CA HIS A 47 10.31 7.27 -1.32
C HIS A 47 9.82 6.45 -2.52
N PHE A 48 10.71 5.63 -3.08
CA PHE A 48 10.38 4.70 -4.16
C PHE A 48 9.86 3.37 -3.63
N SER A 49 10.41 2.92 -2.51
CA SER A 49 10.03 1.66 -1.88
C SER A 49 8.76 1.83 -1.06
N LEU A 50 7.80 0.95 -1.30
CA LEU A 50 6.54 0.92 -0.55
C LEU A 50 6.75 0.74 0.95
N ALA A 51 7.77 -0.03 1.35
CA ALA A 51 8.06 -0.27 2.76
C ALA A 51 8.38 1.02 3.53
N HIS A 52 9.18 1.93 2.95
CA HIS A 52 9.47 3.22 3.56
C HIS A 52 8.25 4.13 3.60
N ILE A 53 7.42 4.11 2.55
CA ILE A 53 6.16 4.88 2.52
C ILE A 53 5.22 4.43 3.66
N ILE A 54 5.13 3.12 3.89
CA ILE A 54 4.33 2.56 4.98
C ILE A 54 4.89 3.02 6.34
N ASP A 55 6.20 2.93 6.54
CA ASP A 55 6.85 3.28 7.80
C ASP A 55 6.67 4.75 8.16
N ASP A 56 6.84 5.64 7.17
CA ASP A 56 6.68 7.08 7.38
C ASP A 56 5.24 7.50 7.73
N ASN A 57 4.26 6.76 7.23
CA ASN A 57 2.85 7.14 7.34
C ASN A 57 2.07 6.33 8.39
N SER A 58 2.67 5.31 9.01
CA SER A 58 2.02 4.49 10.03
C SER A 58 2.79 4.49 11.34
N THR A 59 2.14 4.90 12.42
CA THR A 59 2.72 4.86 13.76
C THR A 59 2.78 3.46 14.37
N SER A 60 2.16 2.49 13.74
CA SER A 60 2.05 1.10 14.23
C SER A 60 3.00 0.14 13.53
N THR A 61 3.76 0.62 12.57
CA THR A 61 4.77 -0.13 11.84
C THR A 61 6.17 0.24 12.31
N ASN A 62 7.09 -0.68 12.13
CA ASN A 62 8.51 -0.45 12.29
C ASN A 62 9.24 -1.20 11.18
N LEU A 63 10.01 -0.45 10.42
CA LEU A 63 10.79 -0.98 9.33
C LEU A 63 12.10 -1.56 9.84
N PHE A 64 12.39 -2.77 9.41
CA PHE A 64 13.68 -3.41 9.66
C PHE A 64 14.38 -3.68 8.33
N GLN A 65 15.48 -2.98 8.07
CA GLN A 65 16.29 -3.12 6.87
C GLN A 65 17.68 -3.67 7.23
N MET A 66 18.09 -4.73 6.53
CA MET A 66 19.35 -5.44 6.85
C MET A 66 20.61 -4.78 6.28
N GLY A 67 20.47 -3.71 5.51
CA GLY A 67 21.62 -3.04 4.87
C GLY A 67 21.23 -1.80 4.09
N GLY A 68 21.97 -1.48 3.03
CA GLY A 68 21.66 -0.38 2.12
C GLY A 68 20.49 -0.65 1.19
N TYR A 69 20.30 0.22 0.23
CA TYR A 69 19.23 0.10 -0.78
C TYR A 69 19.27 -1.27 -1.47
N GLY A 70 18.11 -1.90 -1.61
CA GLY A 70 17.98 -3.24 -2.21
C GLY A 70 18.25 -4.41 -1.26
N SER A 71 18.59 -4.15 0.00
CA SER A 71 18.63 -5.21 1.01
C SER A 71 17.25 -5.58 1.50
N ASN A 72 17.12 -6.75 2.11
CA ASN A 72 15.86 -7.26 2.65
C ASN A 72 15.21 -6.27 3.62
N ILE A 73 13.96 -5.96 3.37
CA ILE A 73 13.14 -5.05 4.19
C ILE A 73 11.96 -5.83 4.75
N GLY A 74 11.93 -5.97 6.08
CA GLY A 74 10.78 -6.51 6.81
C GLY A 74 10.02 -5.41 7.52
N ILE A 75 8.71 -5.55 7.60
CA ILE A 75 7.85 -4.67 8.40
C ILE A 75 7.34 -5.44 9.62
N GLN A 76 7.50 -4.84 10.77
CA GLN A 76 6.95 -5.30 12.04
C GLN A 76 5.69 -4.50 12.35
N LEU A 77 4.61 -5.17 12.68
CA LEU A 77 3.38 -4.53 13.13
C LEU A 77 3.28 -4.59 14.66
N ARG A 78 3.07 -3.43 15.28
CA ARG A 78 2.86 -3.31 16.74
C ARG A 78 4.01 -3.90 17.56
N GLY A 79 5.24 -3.82 17.06
CA GLY A 79 6.43 -4.35 17.75
C GLY A 79 6.57 -5.87 17.74
N LEU A 80 5.69 -6.59 17.04
CA LEU A 80 5.81 -8.04 16.87
C LEU A 80 6.78 -8.35 15.74
N GLU A 81 7.45 -9.51 15.84
CA GLU A 81 8.35 -9.97 14.77
C GLU A 81 7.63 -10.08 13.42
N LYS A 82 8.37 -9.84 12.32
CA LYS A 82 7.85 -9.86 10.95
C LYS A 82 7.02 -11.11 10.60
N ARG A 83 7.34 -12.27 11.17
CA ARG A 83 6.61 -13.54 10.97
C ARG A 83 5.15 -13.50 11.44
N TYR A 84 4.80 -12.54 12.30
CA TYR A 84 3.45 -12.34 12.80
C TYR A 84 2.66 -11.30 12.02
N SER A 85 3.23 -10.83 10.91
CA SER A 85 2.60 -9.91 9.97
C SER A 85 2.49 -10.60 8.61
N THR A 86 1.30 -10.68 8.05
CA THR A 86 1.08 -11.29 6.72
C THR A 86 0.93 -10.22 5.66
N VAL A 87 1.50 -10.47 4.49
CA VAL A 87 1.40 -9.59 3.34
C VAL A 87 0.55 -10.24 2.26
N TYR A 88 -0.34 -9.48 1.67
CA TYR A 88 -1.18 -9.87 0.55
C TYR A 88 -1.04 -8.88 -0.58
N VAL A 89 -0.98 -9.37 -1.81
CA VAL A 89 -1.05 -8.55 -3.03
C VAL A 89 -2.27 -9.01 -3.80
N ASP A 90 -3.22 -8.13 -4.02
CA ASP A 90 -4.52 -8.41 -4.67
C ASP A 90 -5.23 -9.67 -4.13
N GLY A 91 -5.15 -9.85 -2.80
CA GLY A 91 -5.75 -10.98 -2.11
C GLY A 91 -4.93 -12.29 -2.12
N VAL A 92 -3.81 -12.32 -2.81
CA VAL A 92 -2.88 -13.46 -2.83
C VAL A 92 -1.88 -13.31 -1.70
N LYS A 93 -1.78 -14.32 -0.83
CA LYS A 93 -0.82 -14.32 0.27
C LYS A 93 0.60 -14.45 -0.28
N MET A 94 1.45 -13.50 0.09
CA MET A 94 2.86 -13.51 -0.27
C MET A 94 3.67 -14.27 0.78
N LEU A 95 4.53 -15.13 0.31
CA LEU A 95 5.44 -15.93 1.14
C LEU A 95 6.82 -15.96 0.47
N ASP A 96 7.86 -15.89 1.27
CA ASP A 96 9.20 -16.18 0.79
C ASP A 96 9.62 -17.61 1.23
N PRO A 97 9.63 -18.59 0.32
CA PRO A 97 10.00 -19.96 0.64
C PRO A 97 11.48 -20.12 1.00
N SER A 98 12.32 -19.14 0.72
CA SER A 98 13.74 -19.12 1.12
C SER A 98 13.92 -18.65 2.57
N SER A 99 12.93 -17.97 3.13
CA SER A 99 12.92 -17.53 4.51
C SER A 99 12.54 -18.68 5.43
N SER A 100 13.30 -18.88 6.52
CA SER A 100 13.05 -19.96 7.49
C SER A 100 11.70 -19.89 8.20
N ASP A 101 11.11 -18.70 8.24
CA ASP A 101 9.83 -18.41 8.88
C ASP A 101 8.71 -18.08 7.87
N GLY A 102 9.00 -18.17 6.56
CA GLY A 102 8.06 -17.86 5.49
C GLY A 102 7.66 -16.39 5.40
N SER A 103 8.36 -15.51 6.11
CA SER A 103 8.07 -14.07 6.08
C SER A 103 8.39 -13.49 4.71
N PHE A 104 7.50 -12.65 4.21
CA PHE A 104 7.71 -11.93 2.96
C PHE A 104 8.45 -10.61 3.24
N TYR A 105 9.40 -10.27 2.36
CA TYR A 105 10.15 -9.04 2.38
C TYR A 105 9.65 -8.08 1.31
N LEU A 106 9.66 -6.79 1.61
CA LEU A 106 9.00 -5.75 0.79
C LEU A 106 9.97 -4.93 -0.08
N GLU A 107 11.27 -5.28 -0.11
CA GLU A 107 12.30 -4.51 -0.81
C GLU A 107 12.02 -4.31 -2.31
N ASN A 108 11.35 -5.27 -2.94
CA ASN A 108 11.07 -5.26 -4.37
C ASN A 108 9.71 -4.66 -4.75
N ILE A 109 8.94 -4.20 -3.75
CA ILE A 109 7.65 -3.54 -4.04
C ILE A 109 7.87 -2.05 -4.13
N MET A 110 7.74 -1.53 -5.35
CA MET A 110 7.87 -0.11 -5.66
C MET A 110 6.51 0.58 -5.71
N LYS A 111 6.48 1.90 -5.40
CA LYS A 111 5.25 2.71 -5.37
C LYS A 111 4.48 2.70 -6.71
N ASN A 112 5.21 2.60 -7.82
CA ASN A 112 4.65 2.80 -9.17
C ASN A 112 3.46 1.88 -9.49
N GLY A 113 3.54 0.60 -9.08
CA GLY A 113 2.48 -0.38 -9.34
C GLY A 113 1.35 -0.42 -8.30
N VAL A 114 1.44 0.38 -7.24
CA VAL A 114 0.52 0.30 -6.10
C VAL A 114 -0.55 1.38 -6.20
N ASP A 115 -1.80 0.97 -6.06
CA ASP A 115 -2.96 1.85 -5.98
C ASP A 115 -3.27 2.24 -4.54
N ARG A 116 -3.29 1.27 -3.65
CA ARG A 116 -3.68 1.45 -2.26
C ARG A 116 -3.03 0.40 -1.36
N VAL A 117 -2.77 0.78 -0.11
CA VAL A 117 -2.36 -0.15 0.95
C VAL A 117 -3.33 -0.03 2.12
N GLU A 118 -3.78 -1.17 2.62
CA GLU A 118 -4.58 -1.26 3.83
C GLU A 118 -3.84 -2.09 4.88
N ILE A 119 -3.56 -1.50 6.03
CA ILE A 119 -2.90 -2.19 7.16
C ILE A 119 -3.94 -2.46 8.23
N LEU A 120 -4.31 -3.72 8.35
CA LEU A 120 -5.22 -4.20 9.36
C LEU A 120 -4.43 -4.55 10.62
N LYS A 121 -4.70 -3.83 11.71
CA LYS A 121 -3.96 -3.94 12.97
C LYS A 121 -4.64 -4.88 13.96
N GLY A 122 -3.85 -5.77 14.56
CA GLY A 122 -4.33 -6.70 15.58
C GLY A 122 -4.51 -8.12 15.06
N THR A 123 -5.10 -8.97 15.90
CA THR A 123 -5.24 -10.40 15.60
C THR A 123 -6.38 -10.65 14.62
N HIS A 124 -6.02 -11.03 13.41
CA HIS A 124 -6.95 -11.36 12.33
C HIS A 124 -6.68 -12.75 11.74
N SER A 125 -6.21 -13.67 12.58
CA SER A 125 -5.81 -15.02 12.16
C SER A 125 -6.95 -15.84 11.55
N SER A 126 -8.19 -15.58 11.94
CA SER A 126 -9.37 -16.24 11.37
C SER A 126 -9.59 -15.95 9.88
N LEU A 127 -9.20 -14.76 9.41
CA LEU A 127 -9.37 -14.32 8.02
C LEU A 127 -8.09 -14.40 7.19
N TYR A 128 -6.95 -14.16 7.85
CA TYR A 128 -5.65 -13.98 7.20
C TYR A 128 -4.63 -15.08 7.56
N GLY A 129 -5.06 -16.12 8.27
CA GLY A 129 -4.22 -17.25 8.64
C GLY A 129 -3.42 -17.04 9.94
N SER A 130 -2.84 -18.12 10.43
CA SER A 130 -2.21 -18.21 11.76
C SER A 130 -1.11 -17.18 12.03
N ASN A 131 -0.46 -16.66 11.00
CA ASN A 131 0.61 -15.68 11.14
C ASN A 131 0.11 -14.24 11.27
N ALA A 132 -1.20 -13.98 11.07
CA ALA A 132 -1.77 -12.64 11.18
C ALA A 132 -2.12 -12.28 12.64
N ILE A 133 -1.16 -12.40 13.55
CA ILE A 133 -1.30 -12.05 14.98
C ILE A 133 -1.06 -10.55 15.19
N GLY A 134 -0.05 -9.99 14.56
CA GLY A 134 0.25 -8.56 14.58
C GLY A 134 -0.67 -7.77 13.66
N GLY A 135 -1.06 -8.39 12.55
CA GLY A 135 -1.94 -7.79 11.54
C GLY A 135 -1.70 -8.34 10.13
N ALA A 136 -2.36 -7.69 9.18
CA ALA A 136 -2.22 -8.00 7.76
C ALA A 136 -1.99 -6.71 6.95
N ILE A 137 -1.06 -6.77 6.00
CA ILE A 137 -0.77 -5.70 5.04
C ILE A 137 -1.35 -6.14 3.72
N ASN A 138 -2.36 -5.44 3.23
CA ASN A 138 -3.01 -5.72 1.95
C ASN A 138 -2.61 -4.63 0.95
N ILE A 139 -1.96 -5.03 -0.12
CA ILE A 139 -1.49 -4.18 -1.19
C ILE A 139 -2.41 -4.42 -2.38
N PHE A 140 -3.00 -3.35 -2.90
CA PHE A 140 -3.83 -3.37 -4.09
C PHE A 140 -3.06 -2.72 -5.23
N THR A 141 -2.96 -3.42 -6.36
CA THR A 141 -2.24 -2.93 -7.52
C THR A 141 -3.12 -2.02 -8.38
N LYS A 142 -2.46 -1.12 -9.11
CA LYS A 142 -3.13 -0.24 -10.07
C LYS A 142 -3.78 -1.05 -11.18
N LYS A 143 -4.97 -0.62 -11.58
CA LYS A 143 -5.71 -1.16 -12.72
C LYS A 143 -5.74 -0.13 -13.82
N GLY A 144 -5.96 -0.58 -15.05
CA GLY A 144 -6.14 0.31 -16.20
C GLY A 144 -7.39 1.16 -16.06
N ARG A 145 -7.28 2.41 -16.47
CA ARG A 145 -8.41 3.35 -16.60
C ARG A 145 -8.98 3.25 -18.01
N GLU A 146 -10.23 3.65 -18.19
CA GLU A 146 -10.87 3.67 -19.51
C GLU A 146 -10.05 4.49 -20.52
N GLY A 147 -9.82 3.94 -21.71
CA GLY A 147 -8.91 4.48 -22.72
C GLY A 147 -7.46 3.98 -22.56
N ASN A 148 -6.52 4.70 -23.13
CA ASN A 148 -5.08 4.41 -23.02
C ASN A 148 -4.37 5.63 -22.44
N HIS A 149 -3.60 5.41 -21.39
CA HIS A 149 -2.86 6.44 -20.68
C HIS A 149 -1.40 6.05 -20.58
N SER A 150 -0.53 7.04 -20.56
CA SER A 150 0.89 6.84 -20.25
C SER A 150 1.40 8.00 -19.41
N ASN A 151 2.30 7.70 -18.50
CA ASN A 151 2.91 8.68 -17.61
C ASN A 151 4.41 8.44 -17.50
N TRP A 152 5.16 9.53 -17.47
CA TRP A 152 6.60 9.55 -17.22
C TRP A 152 6.87 10.38 -15.96
N GLU A 153 7.70 9.86 -15.09
CA GLU A 153 8.18 10.55 -13.92
C GLU A 153 9.70 10.45 -13.88
N ILE A 154 10.39 11.60 -13.74
CA ILE A 154 11.84 11.68 -13.68
C ILE A 154 12.19 12.37 -12.38
N GLU A 155 12.93 11.67 -11.55
CA GLU A 155 13.40 12.21 -10.28
C GLU A 155 14.92 12.28 -10.23
N SER A 156 15.43 13.33 -9.58
CA SER A 156 16.84 13.51 -9.33
C SER A 156 17.04 13.91 -7.86
N GLY A 157 17.93 13.24 -7.18
CA GLY A 157 18.14 13.42 -5.75
C GLY A 157 19.60 13.52 -5.34
N SER A 158 19.82 13.61 -4.04
CA SER A 158 21.15 13.61 -3.42
C SER A 158 21.92 12.31 -3.76
N ARG A 159 23.25 12.32 -3.57
CA ARG A 159 24.15 11.18 -3.83
C ARG A 159 24.08 10.65 -5.27
N ASN A 160 23.78 11.55 -6.26
CA ASN A 160 23.64 11.20 -7.67
C ASN A 160 22.50 10.18 -7.93
N THR A 161 21.47 10.18 -7.10
CA THR A 161 20.28 9.38 -7.32
C THR A 161 19.54 9.90 -8.55
N LYS A 162 19.24 9.01 -9.47
CA LYS A 162 18.41 9.29 -10.65
C LYS A 162 17.42 8.16 -10.79
N ASN A 163 16.16 8.49 -10.97
CA ASN A 163 15.10 7.54 -11.17
C ASN A 163 14.23 7.96 -12.35
N ILE A 164 13.83 7.00 -13.16
CA ILE A 164 12.94 7.20 -14.30
C ILE A 164 11.84 6.15 -14.17
N LEU A 165 10.62 6.61 -14.01
CA LEU A 165 9.46 5.75 -13.96
C LEU A 165 8.65 5.96 -15.25
N TYR A 166 8.23 4.87 -15.83
CA TYR A 166 7.27 4.87 -16.93
C TYR A 166 6.09 4.00 -16.53
N SER A 167 4.89 4.46 -16.79
CA SER A 167 3.70 3.61 -16.67
C SER A 167 2.79 3.79 -17.86
N ALA A 168 2.14 2.70 -18.26
CA ALA A 168 1.10 2.68 -19.26
C ALA A 168 -0.08 1.86 -18.73
N ASP A 169 -1.27 2.40 -18.87
CA ASP A 169 -2.49 1.74 -18.42
C ASP A 169 -3.62 1.94 -19.42
N GLY A 170 -4.54 0.99 -19.43
CA GLY A 170 -5.73 1.11 -20.25
C GLY A 170 -6.75 0.02 -19.96
N ALA A 171 -8.00 0.36 -20.24
CA ALA A 171 -9.11 -0.58 -20.13
C ALA A 171 -10.13 -0.36 -21.23
N ASN A 172 -10.79 -1.44 -21.58
CA ASN A 172 -12.02 -1.47 -22.36
C ASN A 172 -12.89 -2.66 -21.94
N ASP A 173 -13.99 -2.92 -22.60
CA ASP A 173 -14.91 -4.01 -22.28
C ASP A 173 -14.29 -5.42 -22.30
N LYS A 174 -13.13 -5.59 -22.92
CA LYS A 174 -12.48 -6.90 -23.13
C LYS A 174 -11.20 -7.09 -22.32
N TYR A 175 -10.49 -6.03 -22.00
CA TYR A 175 -9.21 -6.11 -21.29
C TYR A 175 -8.99 -4.90 -20.39
N ASN A 176 -8.19 -5.14 -19.37
CA ASN A 176 -7.67 -4.13 -18.46
C ASN A 176 -6.17 -4.44 -18.24
N TYR A 177 -5.32 -3.44 -18.37
CA TYR A 177 -3.89 -3.61 -18.17
C TYR A 177 -3.26 -2.42 -17.47
N TYR A 178 -2.23 -2.70 -16.71
CA TYR A 178 -1.29 -1.73 -16.16
C TYR A 178 0.12 -2.29 -16.32
N VAL A 179 1.05 -1.48 -16.81
CA VAL A 179 2.48 -1.80 -16.94
C VAL A 179 3.27 -0.67 -16.32
N GLY A 180 4.17 -1.01 -15.40
CA GLY A 180 5.09 -0.06 -14.77
C GLY A 180 6.54 -0.52 -14.97
N LEU A 181 7.43 0.43 -15.25
CA LEU A 181 8.87 0.23 -15.38
C LEU A 181 9.57 1.26 -14.49
N ASN A 182 10.58 0.81 -13.79
CA ASN A 182 11.49 1.60 -12.97
C ASN A 182 12.92 1.42 -13.46
#